data_72a62ade7b5c35cbffd0c9f2ca145d21
#
_entry.id   72a62ade7b5c35cbffd0c9f2ca145d21
#
_cell.length_a   1.000
_cell.length_b   1.000
_cell.length_c   1.000
_cell.angle_alpha   90.00
_cell.angle_beta   90.00
_cell.angle_gamma   90.00
#
_symmetry.space_group_name_H-M   'P 1'
#
loop_
_entity.id
_entity.type
_entity.pdbx_description
1 polymer ?
#
loop_
_entity_poly.entity_id
_entity_poly.type
_entity_poly.pdbx_seq_one_letter_code
_entity_poly.pdbx_strand_id
1 'polypeptide(L)'
;MARIPAAERRAELVAAAVRVIAADGVDGATTRRIAQEANAPPATLHCCFATKEVLFAAVFEHVAGQYREVLTRNDVHGDVAITARALLRSVMEWYLANPDFGAAIVELISWGQRQEGQQAEMVYNEAFATVRAILETAATAGGRPVDPRTLDELTYIVSALSDGFALNWLVFTDPTAAERQIELTVGVLDAWMAANLGNTSGLAARPSQASPAKLVAWVSVE
;
A
#
# COMPACT_ATOMS: atom_id res chain seq x y z
N MET A 1 -28.53 -11.29 23.93
CA MET A 1 -27.34 -10.85 23.17
C MET A 1 -27.67 -9.54 22.49
N ALA A 2 -26.84 -8.49 22.69
CA ALA A 2 -27.03 -7.22 22.01
C ALA A 2 -26.87 -7.41 20.49
N ARG A 3 -27.76 -6.81 19.72
CA ARG A 3 -27.72 -6.88 18.25
C ARG A 3 -26.53 -6.03 17.77
N ILE A 4 -25.53 -6.64 17.15
CA ILE A 4 -24.39 -5.93 16.54
C ILE A 4 -24.92 -5.00 15.45
N PRO A 5 -24.52 -3.71 15.42
CA PRO A 5 -24.90 -2.78 14.37
C PRO A 5 -24.48 -3.30 12.98
N ALA A 6 -25.27 -3.00 11.94
CA ALA A 6 -25.02 -3.49 10.58
C ALA A 6 -23.64 -3.06 10.04
N ALA A 7 -23.21 -1.83 10.33
CA ALA A 7 -21.90 -1.32 9.92
C ALA A 7 -20.74 -2.08 10.58
N GLU A 8 -20.85 -2.38 11.88
CA GLU A 8 -19.86 -3.15 12.62
C GLU A 8 -19.78 -4.59 12.11
N ARG A 9 -20.93 -5.22 11.87
CA ARG A 9 -21.00 -6.56 11.27
C ARG A 9 -20.38 -6.60 9.86
N ARG A 10 -20.62 -5.55 9.06
CA ARG A 10 -20.00 -5.42 7.74
C ARG A 10 -18.48 -5.33 7.84
N ALA A 11 -17.95 -4.53 8.76
CA ALA A 11 -16.51 -4.41 9.00
C ALA A 11 -15.88 -5.72 9.48
N GLU A 12 -16.54 -6.46 10.38
CA GLU A 12 -16.09 -7.79 10.83
C GLU A 12 -15.98 -8.80 9.68
N LEU A 13 -16.96 -8.81 8.75
CA LEU A 13 -16.95 -9.68 7.59
C LEU A 13 -15.85 -9.30 6.60
N VAL A 14 -15.56 -8.01 6.40
CA VAL A 14 -14.45 -7.54 5.56
C VAL A 14 -13.11 -7.95 6.17
N ALA A 15 -12.91 -7.74 7.47
CA ALA A 15 -11.68 -8.15 8.16
C ALA A 15 -11.49 -9.69 8.11
N ALA A 16 -12.56 -10.46 8.24
CA ALA A 16 -12.51 -11.91 8.07
C ALA A 16 -12.16 -12.31 6.64
N ALA A 17 -12.66 -11.58 5.63
CA ALA A 17 -12.32 -11.84 4.23
C ALA A 17 -10.82 -11.61 3.98
N VAL A 18 -10.21 -10.56 4.55
CA VAL A 18 -8.75 -10.32 4.47
C VAL A 18 -7.98 -11.53 5.01
N ARG A 19 -8.32 -12.03 6.21
CA ARG A 19 -7.63 -13.19 6.79
C ARG A 19 -7.80 -14.46 5.95
N VAL A 20 -9.00 -14.70 5.42
CA VAL A 20 -9.24 -15.87 4.55
C VAL A 20 -8.45 -15.75 3.25
N ILE A 21 -8.40 -14.56 2.65
CA ILE A 21 -7.62 -14.32 1.42
C ILE A 21 -6.12 -14.55 1.69
N ALA A 22 -5.62 -14.09 2.83
CA ALA A 22 -4.24 -14.32 3.23
C ALA A 22 -3.89 -15.82 3.38
N ALA A 23 -4.80 -16.60 3.95
CA ALA A 23 -4.57 -18.00 4.26
C ALA A 23 -4.87 -18.95 3.08
N ASP A 24 -5.96 -18.71 2.36
CA ASP A 24 -6.56 -19.65 1.40
C ASP A 24 -6.55 -19.09 -0.05
N GLY A 25 -5.99 -17.89 -0.26
CA GLY A 25 -6.05 -17.15 -1.53
C GLY A 25 -7.45 -16.62 -1.85
N VAL A 26 -7.55 -15.84 -2.93
CA VAL A 26 -8.83 -15.26 -3.38
C VAL A 26 -9.82 -16.34 -3.83
N ASP A 27 -9.33 -17.40 -4.46
CA ASP A 27 -10.19 -18.52 -4.92
C ASP A 27 -10.77 -19.31 -3.74
N GLY A 28 -10.00 -19.46 -2.65
CA GLY A 28 -10.44 -20.08 -1.40
C GLY A 28 -11.39 -19.21 -0.56
N ALA A 29 -11.45 -17.90 -0.84
CA ALA A 29 -12.30 -16.95 -0.13
C ALA A 29 -13.78 -17.07 -0.55
N THR A 30 -14.39 -18.22 -0.21
CA THR A 30 -15.81 -18.44 -0.41
C THR A 30 -16.65 -17.73 0.64
N THR A 31 -17.89 -17.37 0.31
CA THR A 31 -18.82 -16.70 1.26
C THR A 31 -19.04 -17.54 2.53
N ARG A 32 -19.05 -18.87 2.39
CA ARG A 32 -19.16 -19.80 3.52
C ARG A 32 -17.91 -19.76 4.40
N ARG A 33 -16.72 -19.79 3.81
CA ARG A 33 -15.44 -19.75 4.53
C ARG A 33 -15.25 -18.43 5.28
N ILE A 34 -15.60 -17.30 4.62
CA ILE A 34 -15.56 -15.96 5.23
C ILE A 34 -16.55 -15.84 6.39
N ALA A 35 -17.79 -16.33 6.22
CA ALA A 35 -18.77 -16.32 7.31
C ALA A 35 -18.29 -17.17 8.50
N GLN A 36 -17.69 -18.33 8.25
CA GLN A 36 -17.09 -19.18 9.27
C GLN A 36 -15.96 -18.44 10.03
N GLU A 37 -15.07 -17.78 9.30
CA GLU A 37 -13.97 -16.99 9.87
C GLU A 37 -14.47 -15.83 10.75
N ALA A 38 -15.57 -15.20 10.32
CA ALA A 38 -16.23 -14.12 11.08
C ALA A 38 -17.09 -14.66 12.25
N ASN A 39 -17.12 -15.96 12.47
CA ASN A 39 -18.04 -16.61 13.44
C ASN A 39 -19.50 -16.13 13.28
N ALA A 40 -19.95 -16.05 12.02
CA ALA A 40 -21.27 -15.58 11.62
C ALA A 40 -22.03 -16.63 10.80
N PRO A 41 -23.37 -16.68 10.90
CA PRO A 41 -24.17 -17.48 9.97
C PRO A 41 -23.95 -17.04 8.51
N PRO A 42 -23.88 -17.97 7.53
CA PRO A 42 -23.73 -17.62 6.11
C PRO A 42 -24.79 -16.63 5.59
N ALA A 43 -26.02 -16.72 6.09
CA ALA A 43 -27.09 -15.78 5.78
C ALA A 43 -26.75 -14.32 6.13
N THR A 44 -25.94 -14.11 7.17
CA THR A 44 -25.50 -12.77 7.60
C THR A 44 -24.65 -12.12 6.52
N LEU A 45 -23.76 -12.86 5.88
CA LEU A 45 -22.93 -12.35 4.79
C LEU A 45 -23.79 -11.87 3.62
N HIS A 46 -24.78 -12.68 3.21
CA HIS A 46 -25.71 -12.31 2.13
C HIS A 46 -26.60 -11.12 2.48
N CYS A 47 -26.89 -10.89 3.77
CA CYS A 47 -27.59 -9.67 4.19
C CYS A 47 -26.71 -8.42 4.10
N CYS A 48 -25.38 -8.55 4.32
CA CYS A 48 -24.44 -7.44 4.27
C CYS A 48 -23.91 -7.13 2.87
N PHE A 49 -23.79 -8.16 2.03
CA PHE A 49 -23.21 -8.06 0.69
C PHE A 49 -24.07 -8.83 -0.30
N ALA A 50 -24.65 -8.11 -1.28
CA ALA A 50 -25.55 -8.70 -2.26
C ALA A 50 -24.83 -9.72 -3.16
N THR A 51 -23.53 -9.47 -3.47
CA THR A 51 -22.72 -10.36 -4.31
C THR A 51 -21.28 -10.45 -3.76
N LYS A 52 -20.49 -11.41 -4.27
CA LYS A 52 -19.08 -11.57 -3.93
C LYS A 52 -18.25 -10.35 -4.40
N GLU A 53 -18.61 -9.78 -5.54
CA GLU A 53 -17.95 -8.60 -6.11
C GLU A 53 -18.13 -7.38 -5.18
N VAL A 54 -19.32 -7.18 -4.62
CA VAL A 54 -19.60 -6.11 -3.64
C VAL A 54 -18.80 -6.31 -2.35
N LEU A 55 -18.63 -7.55 -1.90
CA LEU A 55 -17.76 -7.86 -0.78
C LEU A 55 -16.30 -7.55 -1.11
N PHE A 56 -15.82 -7.96 -2.26
CA PHE A 56 -14.43 -7.74 -2.66
C PHE A 56 -14.13 -6.26 -2.90
N ALA A 57 -15.04 -5.49 -3.48
CA ALA A 57 -14.90 -4.03 -3.54
C ALA A 57 -14.71 -3.42 -2.14
N ALA A 58 -15.50 -3.86 -1.15
CA ALA A 58 -15.33 -3.41 0.23
C ALA A 58 -14.01 -3.89 0.87
N VAL A 59 -13.47 -5.04 0.46
CA VAL A 59 -12.15 -5.51 0.88
C VAL A 59 -11.06 -4.61 0.29
N PHE A 60 -11.12 -4.26 -0.99
CA PHE A 60 -10.17 -3.32 -1.60
C PHE A 60 -10.22 -1.94 -0.94
N GLU A 61 -11.41 -1.39 -0.67
CA GLU A 61 -11.57 -0.14 0.07
C GLU A 61 -10.95 -0.21 1.48
N HIS A 62 -11.15 -1.33 2.17
CA HIS A 62 -10.58 -1.55 3.49
C HIS A 62 -9.04 -1.59 3.44
N VAL A 63 -8.48 -2.30 2.48
CA VAL A 63 -7.03 -2.41 2.25
C VAL A 63 -6.44 -1.02 1.97
N ALA A 64 -7.02 -0.26 1.05
CA ALA A 64 -6.59 1.09 0.73
C ALA A 64 -6.67 2.02 1.95
N GLY A 65 -7.76 1.92 2.73
CA GLY A 65 -7.97 2.69 3.95
C GLY A 65 -6.94 2.39 5.04
N GLN A 66 -6.60 1.12 5.26
CA GLN A 66 -5.56 0.72 6.22
C GLN A 66 -4.18 1.24 5.81
N TYR A 67 -3.83 1.12 4.53
CA TYR A 67 -2.56 1.64 4.01
C TYR A 67 -2.46 3.16 4.17
N ARG A 68 -3.54 3.88 3.83
CA ARG A 68 -3.63 5.33 4.05
C ARG A 68 -3.45 5.69 5.52
N GLU A 69 -4.08 4.97 6.44
CA GLU A 69 -3.95 5.21 7.87
C GLU A 69 -2.50 5.05 8.35
N VAL A 70 -1.78 4.03 7.89
CA VAL A 70 -0.35 3.85 8.20
C VAL A 70 0.47 5.03 7.70
N LEU A 71 0.27 5.46 6.47
CA LEU A 71 0.99 6.59 5.88
C LEU A 71 0.71 7.91 6.61
N THR A 72 -0.54 8.18 6.96
CA THR A 72 -0.95 9.45 7.58
C THR A 72 -0.68 9.55 9.08
N ARG A 73 -0.34 8.45 9.75
CA ARG A 73 0.12 8.47 11.15
C ARG A 73 1.50 9.08 11.33
N ASN A 74 2.26 9.21 10.25
CA ASN A 74 3.58 9.82 10.33
C ASN A 74 3.45 11.33 10.40
N ASP A 75 4.12 11.94 11.38
CA ASP A 75 4.26 13.38 11.46
C ASP A 75 5.00 13.90 10.22
N VAL A 76 4.45 14.93 9.60
CA VAL A 76 5.13 15.63 8.51
C VAL A 76 6.26 16.43 9.12
N HIS A 77 7.47 15.89 9.07
CA HIS A 77 8.68 16.64 9.42
C HIS A 77 8.94 17.65 8.32
N GLY A 78 9.28 18.89 8.65
CA GLY A 78 9.56 19.94 7.66
C GLY A 78 10.80 19.69 6.77
N ASP A 79 11.13 18.41 6.54
CA ASP A 79 12.21 17.93 5.68
C ASP A 79 11.75 16.68 4.90
N VAL A 80 11.86 16.76 3.58
CA VAL A 80 11.41 15.69 2.66
C VAL A 80 12.16 14.39 2.89
N ALA A 81 13.47 14.45 3.14
CA ALA A 81 14.28 13.24 3.33
C ALA A 81 13.94 12.54 4.65
N ILE A 82 13.73 13.30 5.73
CA ILE A 82 13.30 12.75 7.03
C ILE A 82 11.92 12.12 6.87
N THR A 83 10.99 12.82 6.22
CA THR A 83 9.62 12.34 5.99
C THR A 83 9.61 11.07 5.12
N ALA A 84 10.38 11.02 4.04
CA ALA A 84 10.46 9.84 3.18
C ALA A 84 11.00 8.60 3.92
N ARG A 85 12.04 8.77 4.77
CA ARG A 85 12.56 7.68 5.62
C ARG A 85 11.50 7.19 6.61
N ALA A 86 10.79 8.12 7.27
CA ALA A 86 9.77 7.79 8.24
C ALA A 86 8.61 7.02 7.58
N LEU A 87 8.16 7.45 6.40
CA LEU A 87 7.14 6.75 5.62
C LEU A 87 7.57 5.33 5.27
N LEU A 88 8.75 5.18 4.65
CA LEU A 88 9.26 3.86 4.25
C LEU A 88 9.39 2.93 5.45
N ARG A 89 10.02 3.37 6.54
CA ARG A 89 10.19 2.58 7.76
C ARG A 89 8.84 2.17 8.36
N SER A 90 7.90 3.09 8.51
CA SER A 90 6.58 2.81 9.09
C SER A 90 5.79 1.77 8.31
N VAL A 91 5.85 1.81 6.99
CA VAL A 91 5.18 0.81 6.14
C VAL A 91 5.83 -0.56 6.31
N MET A 92 7.16 -0.63 6.32
CA MET A 92 7.88 -1.89 6.53
C MET A 92 7.59 -2.49 7.91
N GLU A 93 7.66 -1.69 8.98
CA GLU A 93 7.34 -2.12 10.35
C GLU A 93 5.88 -2.57 10.48
N TRP A 94 4.98 -1.90 9.77
CA TRP A 94 3.59 -2.29 9.74
C TRP A 94 3.38 -3.64 9.04
N TYR A 95 4.09 -3.94 7.96
CA TYR A 95 4.05 -5.27 7.32
C TYR A 95 4.56 -6.37 8.26
N LEU A 96 5.61 -6.08 9.04
CA LEU A 96 6.10 -7.03 10.06
C LEU A 96 5.03 -7.33 11.11
N ALA A 97 4.29 -6.31 11.53
CA ALA A 97 3.23 -6.44 12.54
C ALA A 97 1.93 -7.06 11.99
N ASN A 98 1.73 -7.04 10.66
CA ASN A 98 0.49 -7.46 9.99
C ASN A 98 0.78 -8.36 8.78
N PRO A 99 1.40 -9.55 8.96
CA PRO A 99 1.81 -10.41 7.86
C PRO A 99 0.63 -10.91 7.01
N ASP A 100 -0.51 -11.21 7.63
CA ASP A 100 -1.73 -11.64 6.93
C ASP A 100 -2.22 -10.56 5.95
N PHE A 101 -2.08 -9.29 6.34
CA PHE A 101 -2.48 -8.19 5.48
C PHE A 101 -1.57 -8.07 4.25
N GLY A 102 -0.25 -8.22 4.43
CA GLY A 102 0.70 -8.24 3.32
C GLY A 102 0.39 -9.38 2.33
N ALA A 103 0.11 -10.59 2.83
CA ALA A 103 -0.27 -11.71 2.00
C ALA A 103 -1.58 -11.45 1.23
N ALA A 104 -2.59 -10.89 1.91
CA ALA A 104 -3.87 -10.56 1.28
C ALA A 104 -3.72 -9.49 0.18
N ILE A 105 -2.86 -8.48 0.36
CA ILE A 105 -2.59 -7.46 -0.66
C ILE A 105 -2.04 -8.11 -1.93
N VAL A 106 -1.01 -8.97 -1.82
CA VAL A 106 -0.40 -9.63 -2.98
C VAL A 106 -1.41 -10.46 -3.75
N GLU A 107 -2.22 -11.25 -3.03
CA GLU A 107 -3.29 -12.05 -3.62
C GLU A 107 -4.35 -11.19 -4.32
N LEU A 108 -4.80 -10.12 -3.67
CA LEU A 108 -5.81 -9.20 -4.21
C LEU A 108 -5.31 -8.47 -5.46
N ILE A 109 -4.05 -7.99 -5.47
CA ILE A 109 -3.45 -7.32 -6.64
C ILE A 109 -3.37 -8.30 -7.80
N SER A 110 -2.83 -9.51 -7.56
CA SER A 110 -2.73 -10.55 -8.58
C SER A 110 -4.11 -10.95 -9.14
N TRP A 111 -5.11 -11.09 -8.27
CA TRP A 111 -6.49 -11.37 -8.69
C TRP A 111 -7.10 -10.19 -9.45
N GLY A 112 -6.96 -8.97 -8.95
CA GLY A 112 -7.50 -7.76 -9.56
C GLY A 112 -6.96 -7.52 -10.97
N GLN A 113 -5.69 -7.83 -11.22
CA GLN A 113 -5.09 -7.77 -12.55
C GLN A 113 -5.75 -8.74 -13.53
N ARG A 114 -6.18 -9.92 -13.07
CA ARG A 114 -6.92 -10.90 -13.89
C ARG A 114 -8.39 -10.50 -14.14
N GLN A 115 -8.92 -9.53 -13.41
CA GLN A 115 -10.31 -9.02 -13.47
C GLN A 115 -10.40 -7.65 -14.14
N GLU A 116 -9.69 -7.42 -15.25
CA GLU A 116 -9.61 -6.12 -15.97
C GLU A 116 -8.83 -5.01 -15.21
N GLY A 117 -8.20 -5.32 -14.08
CA GLY A 117 -7.16 -4.51 -13.43
C GLY A 117 -7.60 -3.26 -12.67
N GLN A 118 -8.84 -2.79 -12.81
CA GLN A 118 -9.29 -1.49 -12.27
C GLN A 118 -9.16 -1.38 -10.75
N GLN A 119 -9.47 -2.45 -10.00
CA GLN A 119 -9.40 -2.42 -8.53
C GLN A 119 -7.97 -2.35 -8.01
N ALA A 120 -7.07 -3.11 -8.61
CA ALA A 120 -5.64 -3.08 -8.25
C ALA A 120 -5.04 -1.71 -8.56
N GLU A 121 -5.35 -1.13 -9.72
CA GLU A 121 -4.91 0.19 -10.12
C GLU A 121 -5.42 1.28 -9.17
N MET A 122 -6.67 1.19 -8.72
CA MET A 122 -7.26 2.12 -7.75
C MET A 122 -6.47 2.14 -6.43
N VAL A 123 -6.12 0.98 -5.87
CA VAL A 123 -5.36 0.88 -4.61
C VAL A 123 -3.98 1.51 -4.76
N TYR A 124 -3.28 1.21 -5.85
CA TYR A 124 -1.97 1.80 -6.10
C TYR A 124 -2.03 3.31 -6.33
N ASN A 125 -2.97 3.78 -7.14
CA ASN A 125 -3.14 5.21 -7.41
C ASN A 125 -3.43 5.99 -6.12
N GLU A 126 -4.23 5.44 -5.21
CA GLU A 126 -4.51 6.06 -3.92
C GLU A 126 -3.27 6.07 -3.01
N ALA A 127 -2.52 4.97 -2.96
CA ALA A 127 -1.28 4.89 -2.20
C ALA A 127 -0.24 5.90 -2.71
N PHE A 128 -0.02 5.95 -4.02
CA PHE A 128 0.88 6.93 -4.65
C PHE A 128 0.45 8.37 -4.39
N ALA A 129 -0.84 8.69 -4.55
CA ALA A 129 -1.36 10.03 -4.28
C ALA A 129 -1.15 10.44 -2.83
N THR A 130 -1.34 9.51 -1.88
CA THR A 130 -1.14 9.76 -0.45
C THR A 130 0.32 10.02 -0.11
N VAL A 131 1.25 9.15 -0.55
CA VAL A 131 2.70 9.33 -0.35
C VAL A 131 3.16 10.66 -0.94
N ARG A 132 2.75 10.95 -2.18
CA ARG A 132 3.12 12.20 -2.86
C ARG A 132 2.64 13.42 -2.12
N ALA A 133 1.39 13.45 -1.65
CA ALA A 133 0.82 14.58 -0.91
C ALA A 133 1.56 14.84 0.41
N ILE A 134 1.97 13.77 1.12
CA ILE A 134 2.75 13.89 2.36
C ILE A 134 4.14 14.48 2.07
N LEU A 135 4.83 13.99 1.04
CA LEU A 135 6.16 14.50 0.64
C LEU A 135 6.09 15.96 0.15
N GLU A 136 5.06 16.33 -0.60
CA GLU A 136 4.82 17.72 -1.05
C GLU A 136 4.55 18.66 0.13
N THR A 137 3.78 18.19 1.12
CA THR A 137 3.54 18.93 2.36
C THR A 137 4.86 19.15 3.12
N ALA A 138 5.71 18.13 3.23
CA ALA A 138 7.01 18.23 3.86
C ALA A 138 7.96 19.21 3.12
N ALA A 139 7.96 19.18 1.78
CA ALA A 139 8.74 20.10 0.95
C ALA A 139 8.31 21.56 1.18
N THR A 140 7.00 21.79 1.23
CA THR A 140 6.44 23.12 1.47
C THR A 140 6.76 23.62 2.88
N ALA A 141 6.59 22.78 3.90
CA ALA A 141 6.89 23.13 5.29
C ALA A 141 8.38 23.40 5.54
N GLY A 142 9.27 22.69 4.82
CA GLY A 142 10.73 22.86 4.92
C GLY A 142 11.26 24.11 4.22
N GLY A 143 10.42 24.84 3.50
CA GLY A 143 10.82 26.07 2.78
C GLY A 143 11.85 25.84 1.66
N ARG A 144 12.08 24.59 1.28
CA ARG A 144 12.97 24.19 0.17
C ARG A 144 12.11 23.56 -0.92
N PRO A 145 11.82 24.27 -2.01
CA PRO A 145 11.05 23.70 -3.10
C PRO A 145 11.80 22.50 -3.70
N VAL A 146 11.10 21.38 -3.84
CA VAL A 146 11.58 20.20 -4.53
C VAL A 146 10.89 20.15 -5.89
N ASP A 147 11.65 19.84 -6.93
CA ASP A 147 11.11 19.70 -8.27
C ASP A 147 9.99 18.64 -8.29
N PRO A 148 8.83 18.91 -8.92
CA PRO A 148 7.70 17.98 -8.97
C PRO A 148 8.08 16.59 -9.50
N ARG A 149 8.96 16.50 -10.50
CA ARG A 149 9.45 15.24 -11.03
C ARG A 149 10.25 14.45 -9.98
N THR A 150 11.09 15.13 -9.21
CA THR A 150 11.86 14.51 -8.13
C THR A 150 10.92 13.97 -7.04
N LEU A 151 9.82 14.67 -6.74
CA LEU A 151 8.78 14.17 -5.83
C LEU A 151 8.07 12.93 -6.39
N ASP A 152 7.76 12.91 -7.69
CA ASP A 152 7.15 11.75 -8.35
C ASP A 152 8.10 10.53 -8.33
N GLU A 153 9.39 10.75 -8.63
CA GLU A 153 10.42 9.71 -8.56
C GLU A 153 10.61 9.18 -7.14
N LEU A 154 10.64 10.07 -6.14
CA LEU A 154 10.76 9.69 -4.73
C LEU A 154 9.53 8.90 -4.25
N THR A 155 8.32 9.32 -4.66
CA THR A 155 7.08 8.60 -4.39
C THR A 155 7.14 7.18 -4.91
N TYR A 156 7.57 7.00 -6.17
CA TYR A 156 7.72 5.69 -6.78
C TYR A 156 8.74 4.82 -6.02
N ILE A 157 9.89 5.38 -5.67
CA ILE A 157 10.96 4.65 -4.97
C ILE A 157 10.50 4.20 -3.58
N VAL A 158 9.86 5.06 -2.79
CA VAL A 158 9.32 4.69 -1.49
C VAL A 158 8.33 3.52 -1.62
N SER A 159 7.42 3.59 -2.58
CA SER A 159 6.42 2.54 -2.80
C SER A 159 7.07 1.24 -3.28
N ALA A 160 7.96 1.30 -4.28
CA ALA A 160 8.64 0.12 -4.82
C ALA A 160 9.52 -0.59 -3.78
N LEU A 161 10.21 0.17 -2.92
CA LEU A 161 11.01 -0.40 -1.83
C LEU A 161 10.13 -1.04 -0.76
N SER A 162 8.98 -0.44 -0.44
CA SER A 162 7.99 -1.02 0.48
C SER A 162 7.45 -2.34 -0.02
N ASP A 163 7.05 -2.40 -1.31
CA ASP A 163 6.50 -3.60 -1.94
C ASP A 163 7.55 -4.71 -2.03
N GLY A 164 8.78 -4.36 -2.42
CA GLY A 164 9.90 -5.30 -2.46
C GLY A 164 10.21 -5.89 -1.08
N PHE A 165 10.20 -5.08 -0.04
CA PHE A 165 10.36 -5.53 1.34
C PHE A 165 9.22 -6.49 1.75
N ALA A 166 7.97 -6.12 1.49
CA ALA A 166 6.79 -6.93 1.84
C ALA A 166 6.85 -8.32 1.19
N LEU A 167 7.17 -8.39 -0.12
CA LEU A 167 7.31 -9.65 -0.83
C LEU A 167 8.43 -10.52 -0.27
N ASN A 168 9.61 -9.95 0.02
CA ASN A 168 10.70 -10.68 0.64
C ASN A 168 10.32 -11.21 2.02
N TRP A 169 9.64 -10.39 2.81
CA TRP A 169 9.17 -10.80 4.13
C TRP A 169 8.20 -11.97 4.09
N LEU A 170 7.25 -11.97 3.15
CA LEU A 170 6.30 -13.07 2.98
C LEU A 170 6.97 -14.40 2.61
N VAL A 171 8.08 -14.33 1.87
CA VAL A 171 8.80 -15.54 1.44
C VAL A 171 9.73 -16.09 2.51
N PHE A 172 10.51 -15.22 3.15
CA PHE A 172 11.60 -15.66 4.01
C PHE A 172 11.25 -15.66 5.51
N THR A 173 10.33 -14.79 5.94
CA THR A 173 9.79 -14.68 7.31
C THR A 173 10.87 -14.86 8.40
N ASP A 174 12.00 -14.13 8.29
CA ASP A 174 13.11 -14.21 9.23
C ASP A 174 13.11 -13.00 10.18
N PRO A 175 12.54 -13.11 11.38
CA PRO A 175 12.49 -12.02 12.35
C PRO A 175 13.87 -11.51 12.78
N THR A 176 14.90 -12.36 12.71
CA THR A 176 16.27 -12.00 13.12
C THR A 176 16.97 -11.12 12.09
N ALA A 177 16.52 -11.17 10.83
CA ALA A 177 17.02 -10.36 9.73
C ALA A 177 16.20 -9.09 9.50
N ALA A 178 14.99 -8.99 10.05
CA ALA A 178 14.02 -7.94 9.72
C ALA A 178 14.60 -6.53 9.89
N GLU A 179 15.16 -6.19 11.05
CA GLU A 179 15.74 -4.86 11.30
C GLU A 179 16.88 -4.54 10.34
N ARG A 180 17.76 -5.50 10.07
CA ARG A 180 18.83 -5.32 9.10
C ARG A 180 18.30 -5.09 7.68
N GLN A 181 17.24 -5.77 7.29
CA GLN A 181 16.61 -5.58 5.98
C GLN A 181 15.97 -4.20 5.87
N ILE A 182 15.32 -3.72 6.93
CA ILE A 182 14.81 -2.35 7.02
C ILE A 182 15.95 -1.34 6.85
N GLU A 183 17.03 -1.47 7.61
CA GLU A 183 18.17 -0.55 7.53
C GLU A 183 18.81 -0.53 6.13
N LEU A 184 18.97 -1.70 5.50
CA LEU A 184 19.47 -1.78 4.12
C LEU A 184 18.54 -1.08 3.13
N THR A 185 17.24 -1.28 3.28
CA THR A 185 16.23 -0.69 2.38
C THR A 185 16.19 0.83 2.54
N VAL A 186 16.23 1.33 3.79
CA VAL A 186 16.36 2.76 4.08
C VAL A 186 17.68 3.32 3.53
N GLY A 187 18.78 2.59 3.66
CA GLY A 187 20.07 3.00 3.11
C GLY A 187 20.07 3.18 1.58
N VAL A 188 19.32 2.36 0.85
CA VAL A 188 19.12 2.55 -0.60
C VAL A 188 18.38 3.84 -0.89
N LEU A 189 17.31 4.13 -0.14
CA LEU A 189 16.57 5.39 -0.26
C LEU A 189 17.47 6.59 0.04
N ASP A 190 18.28 6.50 1.11
CA ASP A 190 19.22 7.57 1.49
C ASP A 190 20.25 7.86 0.41
N ALA A 191 20.83 6.83 -0.20
CA ALA A 191 21.77 7.00 -1.31
C ALA A 191 21.13 7.70 -2.51
N TRP A 192 19.89 7.34 -2.86
CA TRP A 192 19.17 8.02 -3.92
C TRP A 192 18.86 9.47 -3.58
N MET A 193 18.39 9.75 -2.36
CA MET A 193 18.07 11.11 -1.90
C MET A 193 19.32 12.00 -1.86
N ALA A 194 20.45 11.49 -1.40
CA ALA A 194 21.72 12.23 -1.40
C ALA A 194 22.13 12.66 -2.81
N ALA A 195 21.90 11.81 -3.80
CA ALA A 195 22.22 12.11 -5.20
C ALA A 195 21.24 13.10 -5.87
N ASN A 196 19.98 13.12 -5.46
CA ASN A 196 18.91 13.82 -6.19
C ASN A 196 18.27 15.00 -5.44
N LEU A 197 18.24 14.99 -4.10
CA LEU A 197 17.71 16.11 -3.30
C LEU A 197 18.79 17.15 -2.95
N GLY A 198 20.08 16.78 -2.98
CA GLY A 198 21.20 17.68 -2.65
C GLY A 198 21.58 18.66 -3.75
N ASN A 199 21.13 18.47 -4.97
CA ASN A 199 21.67 19.11 -6.19
C ASN A 199 20.71 20.13 -6.82
N THR A 200 20.13 21.06 -6.02
CA THR A 200 19.31 22.16 -6.57
C THR A 200 20.12 23.25 -7.29
N SER A 201 21.46 23.14 -7.35
CA SER A 201 22.33 24.15 -7.95
C SER A 201 22.77 23.85 -9.41
N GLY A 202 22.29 22.78 -10.03
CA GLY A 202 22.86 22.32 -11.30
C GLY A 202 21.92 21.67 -12.31
N LEU A 203 20.60 21.85 -12.23
CA LEU A 203 19.70 21.31 -13.26
C LEU A 203 19.61 22.25 -14.48
N ALA A 204 20.69 22.23 -15.29
CA ALA A 204 20.53 22.44 -16.72
C ALA A 204 19.58 21.36 -17.26
N ALA A 205 18.52 21.81 -17.93
CA ALA A 205 17.40 21.01 -18.42
C ALA A 205 17.84 19.65 -19.02
N ARG A 206 17.57 18.55 -18.34
CA ARG A 206 17.44 17.27 -18.99
C ARG A 206 16.16 17.30 -19.84
N PRO A 207 16.17 16.85 -21.09
CA PRO A 207 15.02 16.94 -21.97
C PRO A 207 13.84 16.17 -21.35
N SER A 208 12.70 16.86 -21.24
CA SER A 208 11.41 16.30 -20.85
C SER A 208 11.05 15.15 -21.80
N GLN A 209 11.18 13.92 -21.33
CA GLN A 209 10.56 12.76 -21.97
C GLN A 209 9.80 11.96 -20.94
N ALA A 210 8.50 11.89 -21.18
CA ALA A 210 7.45 11.11 -20.53
C ALA A 210 6.75 11.74 -19.31
N SER A 211 5.48 12.05 -19.53
CA SER A 211 4.46 12.34 -18.52
C SER A 211 4.28 11.13 -17.59
N PRO A 212 4.01 11.31 -16.27
CA PRO A 212 3.76 10.21 -15.31
C PRO A 212 2.64 9.25 -15.74
N ALA A 213 1.69 9.72 -16.55
CA ALA A 213 0.67 8.88 -17.18
C ALA A 213 1.24 7.77 -18.09
N LYS A 214 2.53 7.78 -18.41
CA LYS A 214 3.21 6.77 -19.23
C LYS A 214 4.10 5.82 -18.44
N LEU A 215 4.33 6.03 -17.14
CA LEU A 215 5.03 5.06 -16.30
C LEU A 215 4.13 3.83 -16.02
N VAL A 216 2.82 3.98 -16.09
CA VAL A 216 1.84 2.88 -15.99
C VAL A 216 1.70 2.10 -17.32
N ALA A 217 2.21 2.62 -18.43
CA ALA A 217 2.05 2.03 -19.77
C ALA A 217 3.03 0.88 -20.10
N TRP A 218 3.81 0.40 -19.14
CA TRP A 218 4.77 -0.71 -19.37
C TRP A 218 4.17 -2.11 -19.24
N VAL A 219 2.87 -2.24 -19.00
CA VAL A 219 2.17 -3.55 -18.85
C VAL A 219 1.23 -3.85 -20.03
N SER A 220 1.25 -3.05 -21.09
CA SER A 220 0.52 -3.39 -22.32
C SER A 220 1.52 -3.83 -23.38
N VAL A 221 1.97 -5.07 -23.32
CA VAL A 221 2.55 -5.78 -24.47
C VAL A 221 1.67 -7.00 -24.75
N GLU A 222 1.06 -6.96 -25.92
CA GLU A 222 0.35 -7.94 -26.73
C GLU A 222 0.30 -9.40 -26.19
#